data_e9e64f8ff9413d00365adbf5dbbdb33f
#
_entry.id   e9e64f8ff9413d00365adbf5dbbdb33f
#
_cell.length_a   1.000
_cell.length_b   1.000
_cell.length_c   1.000
_cell.angle_alpha   90.00
_cell.angle_beta   90.00
_cell.angle_gamma   90.00
#
_symmetry.space_group_name_H-M   'P 1'
#
loop_
_entity.id
_entity.type
_entity.pdbx_description
1 polymer ?
#
loop_
_entity_poly.entity_id
_entity_poly.type
_entity_poly.pdbx_seq_one_letter_code
_entity_poly.pdbx_strand_id
1 'polypeptide(L)'
;MSDINYNPLNTDGFEFVEYTAPDAKGIAALKDLFDKLGFTEVAKHKSKEAWLYKQNDIQFVINSQVGGQAEEFAKKHGPSVCGMAWRVADAKKALEHALDNGAKAFPGDQGVIEEIPAVYGIGESALYFIDNYKDMAVYTDHFEFYPDWQEKMSSH
;
A
#
# COMPACT_ATOMS: atom_id res chain seq x y z
N MET A 1 -16.34 10.84 -30.80
CA MET A 1 -15.30 9.82 -30.50
C MET A 1 -14.97 9.90 -29.02
N SER A 2 -15.12 8.80 -28.28
CA SER A 2 -14.57 8.73 -26.95
C SER A 2 -13.05 8.81 -27.06
N ASP A 3 -12.43 9.71 -26.31
CA ASP A 3 -10.99 9.83 -26.25
C ASP A 3 -10.46 8.54 -25.58
N ILE A 4 -9.81 7.68 -26.37
CA ILE A 4 -9.34 6.35 -25.94
C ILE A 4 -8.27 6.50 -24.83
N ASN A 5 -7.74 7.70 -24.65
CA ASN A 5 -6.71 8.02 -23.66
C ASN A 5 -7.24 8.87 -22.48
N TYR A 6 -8.55 8.86 -22.26
CA TYR A 6 -9.13 9.63 -21.14
C TYR A 6 -8.70 9.02 -19.81
N ASN A 7 -7.83 9.73 -19.09
CA ASN A 7 -7.28 9.32 -17.78
C ASN A 7 -7.29 10.53 -16.83
N PRO A 8 -8.47 10.89 -16.29
CA PRO A 8 -8.63 12.12 -15.50
C PRO A 8 -7.84 12.14 -14.19
N LEU A 9 -7.51 10.97 -13.63
CA LEU A 9 -6.68 10.85 -12.43
C LEU A 9 -5.19 10.86 -12.74
N ASN A 10 -4.79 10.80 -14.01
CA ASN A 10 -3.41 10.63 -14.45
C ASN A 10 -2.71 9.46 -13.74
N THR A 11 -3.41 8.32 -13.67
CA THR A 11 -2.85 7.10 -13.08
C THR A 11 -1.73 6.55 -13.95
N ASP A 12 -0.64 6.12 -13.31
CA ASP A 12 0.55 5.55 -13.95
C ASP A 12 1.01 4.29 -13.21
N GLY A 13 0.10 3.34 -13.06
CA GLY A 13 0.36 2.06 -12.43
C GLY A 13 0.24 2.06 -10.91
N PHE A 14 0.62 0.93 -10.31
CA PHE A 14 0.59 0.72 -8.87
C PHE A 14 1.91 1.16 -8.22
N GLU A 15 1.81 1.77 -7.04
CA GLU A 15 2.97 2.00 -6.19
C GLU A 15 3.19 0.86 -5.22
N PHE A 16 2.16 0.45 -4.49
CA PHE A 16 2.22 -0.75 -3.65
C PHE A 16 0.84 -1.42 -3.52
N VAL A 17 0.87 -2.68 -3.10
CA VAL A 17 -0.32 -3.43 -2.67
C VAL A 17 -0.14 -3.79 -1.20
N GLU A 18 -1.17 -3.55 -0.40
CA GLU A 18 -1.18 -3.77 1.04
C GLU A 18 -2.01 -5.00 1.39
N TYR A 19 -1.37 -5.91 2.13
CA TYR A 19 -1.95 -7.19 2.57
C TYR A 19 -2.16 -7.19 4.08
N THR A 20 -3.14 -7.95 4.53
CA THR A 20 -3.41 -8.17 5.95
C THR A 20 -3.92 -9.59 6.19
N ALA A 21 -3.93 -10.00 7.45
CA ALA A 21 -4.53 -11.24 7.91
C ALA A 21 -5.04 -11.08 9.35
N PRO A 22 -6.04 -11.89 9.77
CA PRO A 22 -6.72 -11.70 11.05
C PRO A 22 -5.91 -12.10 12.28
N ASP A 23 -4.82 -12.85 12.09
CA ASP A 23 -4.02 -13.36 13.21
C ASP A 23 -2.53 -13.49 12.86
N ALA A 24 -1.72 -13.77 13.87
CA ALA A 24 -0.27 -13.91 13.71
C ALA A 24 0.10 -15.07 12.77
N LYS A 25 -0.68 -16.14 12.74
CA LYS A 25 -0.47 -17.28 11.85
C LYS A 25 -0.66 -16.88 10.38
N GLY A 26 -1.71 -16.12 10.10
CA GLY A 26 -1.96 -15.60 8.75
C GLY A 26 -0.89 -14.61 8.30
N ILE A 27 -0.42 -13.74 9.16
CA ILE A 27 0.70 -12.82 8.87
C ILE A 27 1.97 -13.59 8.58
N ALA A 28 2.31 -14.60 9.38
CA ALA A 28 3.48 -15.46 9.15
C ALA A 28 3.39 -16.21 7.81
N ALA A 29 2.19 -16.67 7.44
CA ALA A 29 1.95 -17.34 6.16
C ALA A 29 2.14 -16.39 4.96
N LEU A 30 1.73 -15.12 5.07
CA LEU A 30 1.98 -14.11 4.04
C LEU A 30 3.47 -13.83 3.88
N LYS A 31 4.21 -13.69 4.98
CA LYS A 31 5.67 -13.51 4.97
C LYS A 31 6.39 -14.67 4.29
N ASP A 32 6.04 -15.90 4.66
CA ASP A 32 6.60 -17.11 4.06
C ASP A 32 6.28 -17.20 2.56
N LEU A 33 5.05 -16.85 2.17
CA LEU A 33 4.65 -16.81 0.76
C LEU A 33 5.48 -15.81 -0.04
N PHE A 34 5.66 -14.60 0.48
CA PHE A 34 6.42 -13.56 -0.21
C PHE A 34 7.90 -13.93 -0.37
N ASP A 35 8.49 -14.53 0.67
CA ASP A 35 9.87 -15.06 0.60
C ASP A 35 10.00 -16.13 -0.49
N LYS A 36 9.08 -17.09 -0.54
CA LYS A 36 9.03 -18.13 -1.58
C LYS A 36 8.84 -17.60 -2.99
N LEU A 37 8.16 -16.46 -3.13
CA LEU A 37 7.97 -15.78 -4.43
C LEU A 37 9.18 -14.92 -4.83
N GLY A 38 10.22 -14.83 -3.99
CA GLY A 38 11.42 -14.06 -4.25
C GLY A 38 11.36 -12.60 -3.82
N PHE A 39 10.36 -12.23 -3.01
CA PHE A 39 10.34 -10.90 -2.38
C PHE A 39 11.24 -10.87 -1.16
N THR A 40 11.87 -9.74 -0.93
CA THR A 40 12.74 -9.51 0.24
C THR A 40 12.05 -8.53 1.20
N GLU A 41 12.01 -8.86 2.48
CA GLU A 41 11.65 -7.90 3.52
C GLU A 41 12.75 -6.85 3.63
N VAL A 42 12.47 -5.60 3.26
CA VAL A 42 13.47 -4.53 3.15
C VAL A 42 13.36 -3.47 4.24
N ALA A 43 12.20 -3.33 4.88
CA ALA A 43 11.96 -2.30 5.88
C ALA A 43 10.83 -2.67 6.82
N LYS A 44 10.84 -2.06 8.01
CA LYS A 44 9.75 -2.09 8.97
C LYS A 44 9.22 -0.68 9.18
N HIS A 45 7.91 -0.53 9.32
CA HIS A 45 7.27 0.75 9.63
C HIS A 45 7.78 1.30 10.97
N LYS A 46 8.04 2.61 11.03
CA LYS A 46 8.63 3.28 12.20
C LYS A 46 7.74 3.23 13.44
N SER A 47 6.42 3.19 13.28
CA SER A 47 5.44 3.28 14.37
C SER A 47 4.32 2.24 14.32
N LYS A 48 4.14 1.53 13.22
CA LYS A 48 3.08 0.53 13.05
C LYS A 48 3.65 -0.87 12.89
N GLU A 49 2.85 -1.89 13.20
CA GLU A 49 3.19 -3.28 12.90
C GLU A 49 2.95 -3.58 11.41
N ALA A 50 3.84 -3.04 10.57
CA ALA A 50 3.81 -3.19 9.12
C ALA A 50 5.21 -3.33 8.54
N TRP A 51 5.32 -4.09 7.45
CA TRP A 51 6.59 -4.43 6.80
C TRP A 51 6.51 -4.19 5.30
N LEU A 52 7.60 -3.71 4.73
CA LEU A 52 7.76 -3.51 3.29
C LEU A 52 8.55 -4.66 2.68
N TYR A 53 7.98 -5.27 1.67
CA TYR A 53 8.59 -6.30 0.83
C TYR A 53 8.83 -5.74 -0.56
N LYS A 54 9.96 -6.11 -1.16
CA LYS A 54 10.34 -5.60 -2.48
C LYS A 54 10.91 -6.70 -3.37
N GLN A 55 10.53 -6.66 -4.64
CA GLN A 55 11.16 -7.44 -5.72
C GLN A 55 11.24 -6.52 -6.94
N ASN A 56 12.46 -6.13 -7.34
CA ASN A 56 12.68 -5.11 -8.36
C ASN A 56 11.85 -3.84 -8.05
N ASP A 57 10.94 -3.46 -8.95
CA ASP A 57 10.08 -2.28 -8.79
C ASP A 57 8.70 -2.61 -8.20
N ILE A 58 8.49 -3.84 -7.73
CA ILE A 58 7.25 -4.27 -7.10
C ILE A 58 7.38 -4.14 -5.57
N GLN A 59 6.46 -3.41 -4.95
CA GLN A 59 6.39 -3.24 -3.50
C GLN A 59 5.10 -3.85 -2.95
N PHE A 60 5.23 -4.70 -1.94
CA PHE A 60 4.13 -5.22 -1.15
C PHE A 60 4.30 -4.78 0.30
N VAL A 61 3.20 -4.41 0.93
CA VAL A 61 3.17 -4.07 2.35
C VAL A 61 2.33 -5.12 3.08
N ILE A 62 2.84 -5.64 4.20
CA ILE A 62 2.04 -6.43 5.14
C ILE A 62 1.71 -5.53 6.32
N ASN A 63 0.43 -5.38 6.64
CA ASN A 63 -0.05 -4.57 7.75
C ASN A 63 -0.82 -5.44 8.74
N SER A 64 -0.30 -5.56 9.96
CA SER A 64 -0.94 -6.26 11.09
C SER A 64 -1.28 -5.32 12.25
N GLN A 65 -1.35 -4.02 11.99
CA GLN A 65 -1.63 -3.02 13.01
C GLN A 65 -3.03 -3.21 13.60
N VAL A 66 -3.09 -3.24 14.92
CA VAL A 66 -4.34 -3.33 15.69
C VAL A 66 -5.00 -1.94 15.78
N GLY A 67 -6.33 -1.91 15.74
CA GLY A 67 -7.14 -0.70 15.93
C GLY A 67 -7.34 0.15 14.67
N GLY A 68 -6.89 -0.33 13.50
CA GLY A 68 -7.01 0.38 12.23
C GLY A 68 -7.87 -0.35 11.19
N GLN A 69 -7.90 0.22 9.99
CA GLN A 69 -8.66 -0.32 8.86
C GLN A 69 -8.23 -1.75 8.49
N ALA A 70 -6.93 -2.05 8.52
CA ALA A 70 -6.41 -3.37 8.16
C ALA A 70 -6.99 -4.46 9.07
N GLU A 71 -7.06 -4.23 10.38
CA GLU A 71 -7.65 -5.18 11.32
C GLU A 71 -9.13 -5.43 11.04
N GLU A 72 -9.91 -4.36 10.87
CA GLU A 72 -11.34 -4.48 10.57
C GLU A 72 -11.58 -5.18 9.23
N PHE A 73 -10.76 -4.88 8.24
CA PHE A 73 -10.81 -5.56 6.94
C PHE A 73 -10.49 -7.04 7.05
N ALA A 74 -9.45 -7.40 7.82
CA ALA A 74 -9.06 -8.79 8.05
C ALA A 74 -10.14 -9.60 8.77
N LYS A 75 -10.81 -9.00 9.75
CA LYS A 75 -11.94 -9.64 10.45
C LYS A 75 -13.09 -9.99 9.52
N LYS A 76 -13.36 -9.13 8.54
CA LYS A 76 -14.46 -9.33 7.58
C LYS A 76 -14.09 -10.29 6.44
N HIS A 77 -12.86 -10.23 5.95
CA HIS A 77 -12.45 -10.86 4.68
C HIS A 77 -11.39 -11.95 4.84
N GLY A 78 -10.78 -12.11 6.01
CA GLY A 78 -9.66 -13.01 6.22
C GLY A 78 -8.36 -12.48 5.60
N PRO A 79 -7.36 -13.35 5.35
CA PRO A 79 -6.13 -12.95 4.66
C PRO A 79 -6.44 -12.39 3.28
N SER A 80 -6.05 -11.14 3.02
CA SER A 80 -6.50 -10.43 1.81
C SER A 80 -5.72 -9.14 1.55
N VAL A 81 -5.99 -8.55 0.39
CA VAL A 81 -5.53 -7.20 0.04
C VAL A 81 -6.49 -6.18 0.66
N CYS A 82 -6.00 -5.41 1.63
CA CYS A 82 -6.80 -4.38 2.31
C CYS A 82 -6.57 -2.97 1.75
N GLY A 83 -5.57 -2.78 0.89
CA GLY A 83 -5.28 -1.49 0.27
C GLY A 83 -4.45 -1.61 -0.99
N MET A 84 -4.55 -0.59 -1.83
CA MET A 84 -3.75 -0.44 -3.05
C MET A 84 -3.36 1.02 -3.20
N ALA A 85 -2.13 1.27 -3.63
CA ALA A 85 -1.64 2.61 -3.92
C ALA A 85 -1.42 2.79 -5.42
N TRP A 86 -2.00 3.86 -5.95
CA TRP A 86 -1.90 4.23 -7.35
C TRP A 86 -0.93 5.40 -7.52
N ARG A 87 -0.04 5.31 -8.49
CA ARG A 87 0.77 6.44 -8.92
C ARG A 87 -0.08 7.41 -9.69
N VAL A 88 -0.03 8.68 -9.32
CA VAL A 88 -0.75 9.76 -9.98
C VAL A 88 0.16 10.97 -10.14
N ALA A 89 -0.21 11.90 -11.05
CA ALA A 89 0.58 13.12 -11.24
C ALA A 89 0.42 14.11 -10.09
N ASP A 90 -0.77 14.18 -9.47
CA ASP A 90 -1.09 15.09 -8.36
C ASP A 90 -2.14 14.41 -7.48
N ALA A 91 -1.73 13.98 -6.29
CA ALA A 91 -2.58 13.20 -5.39
C ALA A 91 -3.80 13.99 -4.88
N LYS A 92 -3.63 15.29 -4.64
CA LYS A 92 -4.73 16.15 -4.18
C LYS A 92 -5.80 16.31 -5.26
N LYS A 93 -5.39 16.58 -6.49
CA LYS A 93 -6.33 16.69 -7.62
C LYS A 93 -7.00 15.35 -7.92
N ALA A 94 -6.30 14.24 -7.81
CA ALA A 94 -6.88 12.91 -7.95
C ALA A 94 -7.96 12.66 -6.91
N LEU A 95 -7.71 13.03 -5.64
CA LEU A 95 -8.71 12.93 -4.58
C LEU A 95 -9.94 13.81 -4.88
N GLU A 96 -9.74 15.06 -5.22
CA GLU A 96 -10.83 16.00 -5.56
C GLU A 96 -11.70 15.43 -6.69
N HIS A 97 -11.08 14.95 -7.77
CA HIS A 97 -11.80 14.34 -8.89
C HIS A 97 -12.60 13.09 -8.47
N ALA A 98 -11.99 12.22 -7.65
CA ALA A 98 -12.67 11.02 -7.15
C ALA A 98 -13.89 11.37 -6.29
N LEU A 99 -13.76 12.35 -5.39
CA LEU A 99 -14.86 12.81 -4.54
C LEU A 99 -16.00 13.44 -5.37
N ASP A 100 -15.67 14.24 -6.37
CA ASP A 100 -16.64 14.84 -7.29
C ASP A 100 -17.44 13.79 -8.08
N ASN A 101 -16.86 12.60 -8.26
CA ASN A 101 -17.50 11.46 -8.92
C ASN A 101 -18.10 10.43 -7.94
N GLY A 102 -18.28 10.80 -6.70
CA GLY A 102 -19.02 10.01 -5.70
C GLY A 102 -18.21 9.07 -4.84
N ALA A 103 -16.88 9.09 -4.94
CA ALA A 103 -16.03 8.33 -4.02
C ALA A 103 -16.14 8.88 -2.60
N LYS A 104 -15.88 8.02 -1.61
CA LYS A 104 -15.84 8.41 -0.19
C LYS A 104 -14.41 8.55 0.27
N ALA A 105 -14.08 9.67 0.91
CA ALA A 105 -12.76 9.89 1.48
C ALA A 105 -12.42 8.85 2.55
N PHE A 106 -11.21 8.31 2.46
CA PHE A 106 -10.66 7.41 3.48
C PHE A 106 -9.96 8.26 4.55
N PRO A 107 -10.17 8.00 5.88
CA PRO A 107 -9.54 8.79 6.94
C PRO A 107 -8.02 8.68 6.91
N GLY A 108 -7.33 9.82 6.93
CA GLY A 108 -5.87 9.90 6.76
C GLY A 108 -5.05 9.23 7.86
N ASP A 109 -5.63 9.02 9.05
CA ASP A 109 -4.99 8.37 10.20
C ASP A 109 -5.22 6.84 10.25
N GLN A 110 -6.05 6.29 9.36
CA GLN A 110 -6.41 4.88 9.34
C GLN A 110 -5.53 4.02 8.42
N GLY A 111 -4.78 4.64 7.53
CA GLY A 111 -3.96 3.95 6.54
C GLY A 111 -2.59 3.53 7.07
N VAL A 112 -1.92 2.64 6.32
CA VAL A 112 -0.55 2.23 6.60
C VAL A 112 0.44 3.39 6.41
N ILE A 113 0.11 4.32 5.52
CA ILE A 113 0.82 5.58 5.32
C ILE A 113 -0.15 6.70 5.66
N GLU A 114 0.13 7.43 6.74
CA GLU A 114 -0.73 8.51 7.21
C GLU A 114 -0.66 9.74 6.29
N GLU A 115 -1.74 10.52 6.30
CA GLU A 115 -1.87 11.81 5.59
C GLU A 115 -1.72 11.73 4.05
N ILE A 116 -1.76 10.53 3.48
CA ILE A 116 -1.80 10.35 2.03
C ILE A 116 -3.26 10.40 1.57
N PRO A 117 -3.57 11.17 0.50
CA PRO A 117 -4.92 11.20 -0.06
C PRO A 117 -5.40 9.80 -0.45
N ALA A 118 -6.58 9.43 0.03
CA ALA A 118 -7.14 8.11 -0.22
C ALA A 118 -8.67 8.11 -0.23
N VAL A 119 -9.25 7.15 -0.90
CA VAL A 119 -10.69 6.88 -0.93
C VAL A 119 -10.96 5.42 -0.58
N TYR A 120 -12.21 5.12 -0.19
CA TYR A 120 -12.65 3.74 -0.04
C TYR A 120 -12.87 3.07 -1.39
N GLY A 121 -12.38 1.85 -1.53
CA GLY A 121 -12.66 0.95 -2.64
C GLY A 121 -13.66 -0.15 -2.26
N ILE A 122 -13.68 -1.22 -3.05
CA ILE A 122 -14.54 -2.38 -2.84
C ILE A 122 -14.27 -2.99 -1.46
N GLY A 123 -15.37 -3.32 -0.74
CA GLY A 123 -15.29 -3.96 0.56
C GLY A 123 -14.63 -3.13 1.66
N GLU A 124 -14.60 -1.81 1.49
CA GLU A 124 -13.93 -0.86 2.40
C GLU A 124 -12.40 -0.95 2.37
N SER A 125 -11.83 -1.43 1.26
CA SER A 125 -10.38 -1.35 1.02
C SER A 125 -9.93 0.12 0.91
N ALA A 126 -8.65 0.39 1.17
CA ALA A 126 -8.07 1.71 0.99
C ALA A 126 -7.46 1.86 -0.40
N LEU A 127 -7.79 2.93 -1.11
CA LEU A 127 -7.18 3.27 -2.39
C LEU A 127 -6.41 4.58 -2.22
N TYR A 128 -5.08 4.49 -2.14
CA TYR A 128 -4.19 5.63 -1.94
C TYR A 128 -3.78 6.26 -3.26
N PHE A 129 -3.67 7.58 -3.29
CA PHE A 129 -3.08 8.33 -4.41
C PHE A 129 -1.70 8.81 -4.03
N ILE A 130 -0.67 8.36 -4.77
CA ILE A 130 0.74 8.64 -4.49
C ILE A 130 1.34 9.45 -5.64
N ASP A 131 1.87 10.63 -5.35
CA ASP A 131 2.59 11.47 -6.31
C ASP A 131 4.08 11.65 -5.99
N ASN A 132 4.53 11.29 -4.79
CA ASN A 132 5.93 11.35 -4.34
C ASN A 132 6.64 10.00 -4.41
N TYR A 133 6.47 9.26 -5.50
CA TYR A 133 7.01 7.89 -5.65
C TYR A 133 8.45 7.83 -6.16
N LYS A 134 9.04 8.94 -6.57
CA LYS A 134 10.44 8.96 -7.02
C LYS A 134 11.39 8.74 -5.85
N ASP A 135 12.49 8.01 -6.11
CA ASP A 135 13.56 7.77 -5.15
C ASP A 135 13.10 7.13 -3.83
N MET A 136 12.05 6.33 -3.86
CA MET A 136 11.49 5.67 -2.67
C MET A 136 11.00 6.64 -1.59
N ALA A 137 10.72 7.91 -1.94
CA ALA A 137 10.39 8.97 -0.98
C ALA A 137 9.20 8.63 -0.07
N VAL A 138 8.15 8.03 -0.64
CA VAL A 138 6.95 7.64 0.13
C VAL A 138 7.28 6.64 1.26
N TYR A 139 8.33 5.84 1.10
CA TYR A 139 8.71 4.82 2.09
C TYR A 139 9.70 5.33 3.12
N THR A 140 10.67 6.15 2.73
CA THR A 140 11.74 6.62 3.63
C THR A 140 11.22 7.47 4.79
N ASP A 141 10.09 8.15 4.60
CA ASP A 141 9.47 8.95 5.66
C ASP A 141 8.74 8.08 6.71
N HIS A 142 8.24 6.90 6.33
CA HIS A 142 7.38 6.06 7.16
C HIS A 142 8.01 4.74 7.58
N PHE A 143 9.01 4.25 6.84
CA PHE A 143 9.66 2.95 7.09
C PHE A 143 11.14 3.14 7.42
N GLU A 144 11.64 2.28 8.29
CA GLU A 144 13.07 2.14 8.58
C GLU A 144 13.61 0.96 7.77
N PHE A 145 14.50 1.27 6.81
CA PHE A 145 15.12 0.27 5.95
C PHE A 145 16.24 -0.45 6.69
N TYR A 146 16.33 -1.77 6.48
CA TYR A 146 17.44 -2.57 7.01
C TYR A 146 18.75 -2.19 6.31
N PRO A 147 19.90 -2.13 7.03
CA PRO A 147 21.16 -1.64 6.45
C PRO A 147 21.64 -2.37 5.20
N ASP A 148 21.32 -3.65 5.08
CA ASP A 148 21.76 -4.56 4.01
C ASP A 148 20.64 -4.94 3.02
N TRP A 149 19.57 -4.18 2.96
CA TRP A 149 18.38 -4.54 2.17
C TRP A 149 18.67 -4.72 0.67
N GLN A 150 19.57 -3.91 0.11
CA GLN A 150 19.92 -3.99 -1.32
C GLN A 150 20.72 -5.27 -1.63
N GLU A 151 21.64 -5.66 -0.74
CA GLU A 151 22.41 -6.89 -0.87
C GLU A 151 21.50 -8.12 -0.78
N LYS A 152 20.57 -8.12 0.17
CA LYS A 152 19.58 -9.19 0.33
C LYS A 152 18.70 -9.35 -0.90
N MET A 153 18.27 -8.26 -1.53
CA MET A 153 17.50 -8.30 -2.77
C MET A 153 18.28 -8.94 -3.92
N SER A 154 19.58 -8.66 -4.05
CA SER A 154 20.39 -9.19 -5.14
C SER A 154 20.76 -10.67 -4.97
N SER A 155 20.52 -11.27 -3.80
CA SER A 155 20.79 -12.69 -3.53
C SER A 155 19.58 -13.60 -3.78
N HIS A 156 18.46 -13.07 -4.16
CA HIS A 156 17.25 -13.82 -4.53
C HIS A 156 17.16 -14.19 -5.99
#